data_63722254cec0220c858ec5a6c2061043
#
_entry.id   63722254cec0220c858ec5a6c2061043
#
_cell.length_a   1.000
_cell.length_b   1.000
_cell.length_c   1.000
_cell.angle_alpha   90.00
_cell.angle_beta   90.00
_cell.angle_gamma   90.00
#
_symmetry.space_group_name_H-M   'P 1'
#
loop_
_entity.id
_entity.type
_entity.pdbx_description
1 polymer ?
#
loop_
_entity_poly.entity_id
_entity_poly.type
_entity_poly.pdbx_seq_one_letter_code
_entity_poly.pdbx_strand_id
1 'polypeptide(L)'
;MDMGKKIRYLGSPFFAVIFGCILLAGCDSTRPEIYIERPVEDIYNIAMDYLLDGAYEDAARAFEEVERQHPYSVWSTKAQVMAAYAFYMDNDYDSAIIAAERFISLHPGNEEASYALYLVGLSYYEQISDVGRDQGMTELALSSFEAVIRRFPGSSYAKDSRLKMGLARDHLAGKEMEIGRTYQSLDLYVAAINRFRQVVEKYQTSSHVPEALHRLAESYLALGLTAEAESAAAVLGHNFGGSNWYDSSYQLLRKSSLEPRLSNQSWLSRLF
;
A
#
# COMPACT_ATOMS: atom_id res chain seq x y z
N MET A 1 23.87 -67.82 38.16
CA MET A 1 23.27 -68.67 37.12
C MET A 1 22.30 -67.72 36.39
N ASP A 2 22.75 -66.94 35.57
CA ASP A 2 23.28 -67.01 34.22
C ASP A 2 22.27 -67.57 33.21
N MET A 3 21.88 -66.79 32.28
CA MET A 3 21.76 -67.11 30.87
C MET A 3 21.38 -65.86 30.06
N GLY A 4 22.42 -65.19 29.55
CA GLY A 4 22.25 -64.15 28.55
C GLY A 4 21.84 -64.75 27.19
N LYS A 5 20.70 -64.32 26.66
CA LYS A 5 20.30 -64.62 25.28
C LYS A 5 20.77 -63.51 24.38
N LYS A 6 21.86 -63.81 23.61
CA LYS A 6 22.29 -63.01 22.45
C LYS A 6 21.30 -63.18 21.30
N ILE A 7 20.52 -62.15 20.99
CA ILE A 7 19.75 -62.08 19.74
C ILE A 7 20.71 -61.66 18.61
N ARG A 8 21.00 -62.60 17.70
CA ARG A 8 21.71 -62.35 16.44
C ARG A 8 20.69 -61.81 15.43
N TYR A 9 20.80 -60.54 15.09
CA TYR A 9 20.11 -59.99 13.92
C TYR A 9 20.82 -60.48 12.66
N LEU A 10 20.25 -61.50 11.98
CA LEU A 10 20.61 -61.81 10.59
C LEU A 10 19.96 -60.72 9.72
N GLY A 11 20.72 -59.69 9.42
CA GLY A 11 20.36 -58.73 8.36
C GLY A 11 20.48 -59.43 7.01
N SER A 12 19.33 -59.83 6.45
CA SER A 12 19.29 -60.42 5.10
C SER A 12 19.70 -59.32 4.08
N PRO A 13 20.75 -59.58 3.24
CA PRO A 13 21.14 -58.62 2.21
C PRO A 13 20.04 -58.34 1.18
N PHE A 14 19.02 -59.15 1.18
CA PHE A 14 17.81 -59.00 0.32
C PHE A 14 17.00 -57.72 0.64
N PHE A 15 16.98 -57.30 1.92
CA PHE A 15 16.23 -56.07 2.31
C PHE A 15 16.97 -54.79 1.89
N ALA A 16 18.31 -54.79 1.87
CA ALA A 16 19.13 -53.65 1.43
C ALA A 16 19.02 -53.40 -0.07
N VAL A 17 18.87 -54.47 -0.89
CA VAL A 17 18.70 -54.34 -2.35
C VAL A 17 17.33 -53.83 -2.72
N ILE A 18 16.26 -54.22 -2.01
CA ILE A 18 14.87 -53.71 -2.27
C ILE A 18 14.76 -52.23 -1.91
N PHE A 19 15.42 -51.79 -0.81
CA PHE A 19 15.41 -50.38 -0.43
C PHE A 19 16.24 -49.48 -1.36
N GLY A 20 17.31 -50.01 -1.96
CA GLY A 20 18.10 -49.31 -2.98
C GLY A 20 17.38 -49.13 -4.31
N CYS A 21 16.50 -50.07 -4.72
CA CYS A 21 15.75 -49.97 -5.96
C CYS A 21 14.55 -48.98 -5.86
N ILE A 22 14.02 -48.72 -4.67
CA ILE A 22 12.91 -47.75 -4.48
C ILE A 22 13.40 -46.30 -4.59
N LEU A 23 14.67 -46.01 -4.30
CA LEU A 23 15.23 -44.69 -4.42
C LEU A 23 15.57 -44.27 -5.87
N LEU A 24 15.58 -45.20 -6.83
CA LEU A 24 15.86 -44.93 -8.24
C LEU A 24 14.61 -44.72 -9.09
N ALA A 25 13.40 -44.93 -8.54
CA ALA A 25 12.15 -44.73 -9.25
C ALA A 25 11.61 -43.29 -9.16
N GLY A 26 12.34 -42.37 -8.54
CA GLY A 26 11.92 -40.97 -8.35
C GLY A 26 12.38 -39.97 -9.40
N CYS A 27 12.85 -40.42 -10.56
CA CYS A 27 12.95 -39.54 -11.72
C CYS A 27 11.59 -39.48 -12.39
N ASP A 28 10.74 -38.57 -11.91
CA ASP A 28 9.60 -38.09 -12.68
C ASP A 28 10.16 -37.52 -13.97
N SER A 29 10.03 -38.29 -15.06
CA SER A 29 10.34 -37.81 -16.39
C SER A 29 9.26 -36.80 -16.75
N THR A 30 9.49 -35.50 -16.37
CA THR A 30 8.79 -34.38 -16.97
C THR A 30 8.89 -34.61 -18.46
N ARG A 31 7.79 -35.09 -19.10
CA ARG A 31 7.68 -35.16 -20.56
C ARG A 31 8.03 -33.75 -21.03
N PRO A 32 8.99 -33.56 -21.94
CA PRO A 32 9.22 -32.24 -22.50
C PRO A 32 7.89 -31.78 -23.06
N GLU A 33 7.34 -30.71 -22.51
CA GLU A 33 6.19 -30.05 -23.14
C GLU A 33 6.60 -29.76 -24.57
N ILE A 34 5.89 -30.37 -25.51
CA ILE A 34 6.15 -30.14 -26.93
C ILE A 34 5.80 -28.69 -27.15
N TYR A 35 6.81 -27.84 -27.34
CA TYR A 35 6.63 -26.44 -27.67
C TYR A 35 5.92 -26.40 -29.05
N ILE A 36 4.67 -25.94 -29.00
CA ILE A 36 3.87 -25.70 -30.20
C ILE A 36 3.76 -24.20 -30.34
N GLU A 37 4.51 -23.63 -31.29
CA GLU A 37 4.37 -22.23 -31.66
C GLU A 37 2.97 -22.01 -32.27
N ARG A 38 2.24 -21.08 -31.67
CA ARG A 38 0.90 -20.66 -32.11
C ARG A 38 0.97 -19.26 -32.68
N PRO A 39 0.06 -18.90 -33.64
CA PRO A 39 -0.08 -17.50 -34.04
C PRO A 39 -0.29 -16.58 -32.85
N VAL A 40 0.34 -15.44 -32.88
CA VAL A 40 0.33 -14.52 -31.76
C VAL A 40 -1.08 -14.02 -31.42
N GLU A 41 -1.89 -13.80 -32.44
CA GLU A 41 -3.30 -13.39 -32.31
C GLU A 41 -4.14 -14.45 -31.58
N ASP A 42 -3.89 -15.72 -31.84
CA ASP A 42 -4.61 -16.83 -31.21
C ASP A 42 -4.30 -16.88 -29.70
N ILE A 43 -3.02 -16.74 -29.32
CA ILE A 43 -2.63 -16.75 -27.91
C ILE A 43 -3.21 -15.53 -27.21
N TYR A 44 -3.11 -14.36 -27.83
CA TYR A 44 -3.65 -13.12 -27.26
C TYR A 44 -5.18 -13.19 -27.08
N ASN A 45 -5.90 -13.71 -28.07
CA ASN A 45 -7.34 -13.87 -27.98
C ASN A 45 -7.76 -14.84 -26.87
N ILE A 46 -7.05 -15.97 -26.73
CA ILE A 46 -7.27 -16.92 -25.63
C ILE A 46 -7.05 -16.22 -24.27
N ALA A 47 -6.00 -15.40 -24.14
CA ALA A 47 -5.74 -14.63 -22.91
C ALA A 47 -6.88 -13.63 -22.62
N MET A 48 -7.40 -12.97 -23.66
CA MET A 48 -8.56 -12.09 -23.55
C MET A 48 -9.84 -12.83 -23.14
N ASP A 49 -10.07 -14.03 -23.67
CA ASP A 49 -11.23 -14.85 -23.30
C ASP A 49 -11.16 -15.22 -21.80
N TYR A 50 -10.00 -15.68 -21.32
CA TYR A 50 -9.81 -15.91 -19.87
C TYR A 50 -10.06 -14.66 -19.04
N LEU A 51 -9.58 -13.51 -19.49
CA LEU A 51 -9.79 -12.24 -18.78
C LEU A 51 -11.28 -11.88 -18.68
N LEU A 52 -12.02 -12.05 -19.78
CA LEU A 52 -13.45 -11.75 -19.84
C LEU A 52 -14.30 -12.72 -19.02
N ASP A 53 -13.84 -13.98 -18.92
CA ASP A 53 -14.47 -15.00 -18.08
C ASP A 53 -14.13 -14.86 -16.59
N GLY A 54 -13.24 -13.92 -16.23
CA GLY A 54 -12.81 -13.70 -14.85
C GLY A 54 -11.78 -14.73 -14.36
N ALA A 55 -11.21 -15.53 -15.26
CA ALA A 55 -10.12 -16.47 -14.98
C ALA A 55 -8.76 -15.72 -15.03
N TYR A 56 -8.55 -14.83 -14.07
CA TYR A 56 -7.48 -13.82 -14.13
C TYR A 56 -6.08 -14.43 -14.05
N GLU A 57 -5.87 -15.46 -13.23
CA GLU A 57 -4.59 -16.17 -13.13
C GLU A 57 -4.23 -16.84 -14.50
N ASP A 58 -5.21 -17.49 -15.14
CA ASP A 58 -5.01 -18.11 -16.45
C ASP A 58 -4.80 -17.05 -17.55
N ALA A 59 -5.51 -15.91 -17.45
CA ALA A 59 -5.32 -14.78 -18.34
C ALA A 59 -3.89 -14.24 -18.26
N ALA A 60 -3.38 -14.00 -17.04
CA ALA A 60 -2.03 -13.51 -16.82
C ALA A 60 -0.98 -14.43 -17.45
N ARG A 61 -1.08 -15.74 -17.18
CA ARG A 61 -0.17 -16.74 -17.76
C ARG A 61 -0.27 -16.79 -19.31
N ALA A 62 -1.46 -16.66 -19.85
CA ALA A 62 -1.64 -16.66 -21.29
C ALA A 62 -1.08 -15.38 -21.95
N PHE A 63 -1.17 -14.22 -21.29
CA PHE A 63 -0.51 -13.00 -21.75
C PHE A 63 1.02 -13.10 -21.66
N GLU A 64 1.58 -13.69 -20.61
CA GLU A 64 3.02 -13.96 -20.53
C GLU A 64 3.49 -14.93 -21.62
N GLU A 65 2.64 -15.88 -22.02
CA GLU A 65 2.93 -16.80 -23.13
C GLU A 65 3.05 -16.07 -24.47
N VAL A 66 2.27 -14.99 -24.69
CA VAL A 66 2.44 -14.12 -25.87
C VAL A 66 3.86 -13.55 -25.94
N GLU A 67 4.36 -13.03 -24.83
CA GLU A 67 5.72 -12.50 -24.77
C GLU A 67 6.77 -13.60 -24.97
N ARG A 68 6.57 -14.77 -24.37
CA ARG A 68 7.49 -15.88 -24.45
C ARG A 68 7.64 -16.41 -25.88
N GLN A 69 6.52 -16.53 -26.63
CA GLN A 69 6.55 -17.05 -28.00
C GLN A 69 6.92 -15.98 -29.03
N HIS A 70 6.47 -14.73 -28.83
CA HIS A 70 6.58 -13.66 -29.82
C HIS A 70 7.12 -12.34 -29.22
N PRO A 71 8.33 -12.33 -28.63
CA PRO A 71 8.84 -11.20 -27.83
C PRO A 71 8.97 -9.89 -28.60
N TYR A 72 9.12 -9.94 -29.91
CA TYR A 72 9.28 -8.76 -30.78
C TYR A 72 7.97 -8.30 -31.46
N SER A 73 6.86 -8.93 -31.12
CA SER A 73 5.56 -8.57 -31.67
C SER A 73 4.99 -7.33 -30.98
N VAL A 74 4.22 -6.54 -31.72
CA VAL A 74 3.41 -5.46 -31.12
C VAL A 74 2.37 -5.97 -30.13
N TRP A 75 1.94 -7.23 -30.27
CA TRP A 75 1.06 -7.91 -29.34
C TRP A 75 1.76 -8.22 -28.02
N SER A 76 3.07 -8.50 -28.04
CA SER A 76 3.84 -8.75 -26.83
C SER A 76 3.83 -7.52 -25.93
N THR A 77 4.07 -6.33 -26.47
CA THR A 77 4.02 -5.09 -25.70
C THR A 77 2.65 -4.86 -25.03
N LYS A 78 1.56 -5.14 -25.76
CA LYS A 78 0.21 -5.07 -25.20
C LYS A 78 -0.03 -6.15 -24.15
N ALA A 79 0.40 -7.37 -24.42
CA ALA A 79 0.24 -8.52 -23.53
C ALA A 79 0.93 -8.29 -22.17
N GLN A 80 2.11 -7.65 -22.16
CA GLN A 80 2.81 -7.32 -20.91
C GLN A 80 1.98 -6.43 -19.97
N VAL A 81 1.32 -5.40 -20.51
CA VAL A 81 0.43 -4.54 -19.70
C VAL A 81 -0.81 -5.30 -19.27
N MET A 82 -1.38 -6.12 -20.16
CA MET A 82 -2.55 -6.93 -19.84
C MET A 82 -2.27 -8.03 -18.82
N ALA A 83 -1.06 -8.59 -18.80
CA ALA A 83 -0.62 -9.52 -17.76
C ALA A 83 -0.58 -8.83 -16.39
N ALA A 84 0.01 -7.62 -16.30
CA ALA A 84 0.02 -6.84 -15.07
C ALA A 84 -1.41 -6.52 -14.59
N TYR A 85 -2.31 -6.17 -15.51
CA TYR A 85 -3.71 -5.94 -15.18
C TYR A 85 -4.42 -7.21 -14.71
N ALA A 86 -4.17 -8.34 -15.34
CA ALA A 86 -4.77 -9.63 -14.97
C ALA A 86 -4.32 -10.06 -13.55
N PHE A 87 -3.02 -9.94 -13.21
CA PHE A 87 -2.53 -10.17 -11.87
C PHE A 87 -3.20 -9.23 -10.84
N TYR A 88 -3.37 -7.95 -11.17
CA TYR A 88 -4.09 -7.00 -10.31
C TYR A 88 -5.54 -7.44 -10.06
N MET A 89 -6.24 -7.88 -11.10
CA MET A 89 -7.62 -8.36 -11.00
C MET A 89 -7.75 -9.66 -10.21
N ASP A 90 -6.69 -10.47 -10.20
CA ASP A 90 -6.57 -11.69 -9.38
C ASP A 90 -6.22 -11.39 -7.91
N ASN A 91 -6.01 -10.14 -7.54
CA ASN A 91 -5.47 -9.69 -6.26
C ASN A 91 -4.04 -10.17 -5.98
N ASP A 92 -3.32 -10.68 -6.99
CA ASP A 92 -1.88 -10.91 -6.91
C ASP A 92 -1.13 -9.60 -7.17
N TYR A 93 -1.18 -8.73 -6.16
CA TYR A 93 -0.62 -7.38 -6.28
C TYR A 93 0.90 -7.38 -6.43
N ASP A 94 1.60 -8.35 -5.86
CA ASP A 94 3.05 -8.45 -5.98
C ASP A 94 3.47 -8.78 -7.41
N SER A 95 2.82 -9.75 -8.05
CA SER A 95 3.05 -10.08 -9.45
C SER A 95 2.64 -8.94 -10.38
N ALA A 96 1.54 -8.24 -10.08
CA ALA A 96 1.10 -7.06 -10.83
C ALA A 96 2.15 -5.95 -10.82
N ILE A 97 2.74 -5.66 -9.64
CA ILE A 97 3.81 -4.67 -9.49
C ILE A 97 5.04 -5.06 -10.32
N ILE A 98 5.50 -6.30 -10.19
CA ILE A 98 6.68 -6.80 -10.92
C ILE A 98 6.46 -6.71 -12.44
N ALA A 99 5.31 -7.15 -12.94
CA ALA A 99 4.98 -7.12 -14.35
C ALA A 99 4.89 -5.68 -14.89
N ALA A 100 4.22 -4.79 -14.15
CA ALA A 100 4.08 -3.39 -14.53
C ALA A 100 5.42 -2.63 -14.51
N GLU A 101 6.26 -2.82 -13.48
CA GLU A 101 7.59 -2.20 -13.40
C GLU A 101 8.52 -2.71 -14.51
N ARG A 102 8.46 -4.00 -14.84
CA ARG A 102 9.18 -4.57 -15.96
C ARG A 102 8.75 -3.92 -17.27
N PHE A 103 7.45 -3.77 -17.52
CA PHE A 103 6.94 -3.06 -18.69
C PHE A 103 7.47 -1.62 -18.77
N ILE A 104 7.42 -0.86 -17.68
CA ILE A 104 7.87 0.54 -17.62
C ILE A 104 9.38 0.63 -17.91
N SER A 105 10.16 -0.34 -17.46
CA SER A 105 11.61 -0.36 -17.67
C SER A 105 11.98 -0.67 -19.12
N LEU A 106 11.23 -1.55 -19.78
CA LEU A 106 11.45 -1.96 -21.16
C LEU A 106 10.88 -0.94 -22.17
N HIS A 107 9.77 -0.30 -21.81
CA HIS A 107 9.00 0.58 -22.71
C HIS A 107 8.70 1.96 -22.07
N PRO A 108 9.72 2.73 -21.61
CA PRO A 108 9.50 3.96 -20.84
C PRO A 108 8.79 5.08 -21.61
N GLY A 109 8.83 5.04 -22.94
CA GLY A 109 8.18 6.01 -23.85
C GLY A 109 6.86 5.53 -24.43
N ASN A 110 6.38 4.34 -24.05
CA ASN A 110 5.10 3.84 -24.52
C ASN A 110 3.93 4.63 -23.89
N GLU A 111 2.84 4.81 -24.61
CA GLU A 111 1.64 5.50 -24.12
C GLU A 111 1.01 4.80 -22.91
N GLU A 112 1.08 3.46 -22.87
CA GLU A 112 0.58 2.64 -21.76
C GLU A 112 1.49 2.70 -20.51
N ALA A 113 2.68 3.29 -20.58
CA ALA A 113 3.56 3.43 -19.41
C ALA A 113 2.91 4.26 -18.28
N SER A 114 2.01 5.16 -18.65
CA SER A 114 1.23 5.92 -17.67
C SER A 114 0.23 5.05 -16.91
N TYR A 115 -0.41 4.10 -17.59
CA TYR A 115 -1.31 3.13 -16.99
C TYR A 115 -0.55 2.10 -16.13
N ALA A 116 0.54 1.55 -16.67
CA ALA A 116 1.37 0.60 -15.92
C ALA A 116 1.88 1.19 -14.59
N LEU A 117 2.36 2.44 -14.61
CA LEU A 117 2.82 3.12 -13.39
C LEU A 117 1.68 3.40 -12.42
N TYR A 118 0.50 3.73 -12.93
CA TYR A 118 -0.70 3.89 -12.13
C TYR A 118 -1.13 2.56 -11.49
N LEU A 119 -1.02 1.45 -12.21
CA LEU A 119 -1.34 0.11 -11.72
C LEU A 119 -0.42 -0.32 -10.57
N VAL A 120 0.88 0.04 -10.62
CA VAL A 120 1.80 -0.13 -9.48
C VAL A 120 1.26 0.61 -8.25
N GLY A 121 0.86 1.88 -8.42
CA GLY A 121 0.28 2.67 -7.33
C GLY A 121 -1.01 2.07 -6.77
N LEU A 122 -1.88 1.56 -7.64
CA LEU A 122 -3.10 0.85 -7.24
C LEU A 122 -2.80 -0.42 -6.45
N SER A 123 -1.87 -1.24 -6.94
CA SER A 123 -1.49 -2.50 -6.29
C SER A 123 -0.97 -2.28 -4.86
N TYR A 124 -0.17 -1.23 -4.63
CA TYR A 124 0.20 -0.84 -3.27
C TYR A 124 -0.97 -0.29 -2.47
N TYR A 125 -1.87 0.47 -3.12
CA TYR A 125 -3.02 1.09 -2.47
C TYR A 125 -4.01 0.04 -1.94
N GLU A 126 -4.29 -1.01 -2.69
CA GLU A 126 -5.17 -2.11 -2.27
C GLU A 126 -4.59 -2.93 -1.09
N GLN A 127 -3.27 -2.88 -0.90
CA GLN A 127 -2.58 -3.52 0.22
C GLN A 127 -2.53 -2.67 1.49
N ILE A 128 -3.11 -1.44 1.49
CA ILE A 128 -3.15 -0.59 2.67
C ILE A 128 -3.96 -1.28 3.76
N SER A 129 -3.32 -1.50 4.89
CA SER A 129 -3.93 -2.11 6.06
C SER A 129 -4.53 -1.06 6.99
N ASP A 130 -5.13 -1.52 8.10
CA ASP A 130 -5.67 -0.65 9.15
C ASP A 130 -4.63 0.36 9.67
N VAL A 131 -5.09 1.56 10.07
CA VAL A 131 -4.25 2.66 10.57
C VAL A 131 -3.37 2.26 11.76
N GLY A 132 -3.78 1.26 12.55
CA GLY A 132 -3.01 0.72 13.67
C GLY A 132 -1.76 -0.07 13.24
N ARG A 133 -1.67 -0.50 11.98
CA ARG A 133 -0.60 -1.34 11.45
C ARG A 133 0.52 -0.54 10.80
N ASP A 134 1.46 -1.26 10.18
CA ASP A 134 2.53 -0.67 9.38
C ASP A 134 1.97 0.08 8.16
N GLN A 135 2.57 1.23 7.85
CA GLN A 135 2.13 2.13 6.78
C GLN A 135 3.03 2.09 5.55
N GLY A 136 3.93 1.12 5.45
CA GLY A 136 4.86 0.99 4.32
C GLY A 136 4.15 0.96 2.97
N MET A 137 3.05 0.21 2.86
CA MET A 137 2.26 0.14 1.62
C MET A 137 1.62 1.49 1.28
N THR A 138 1.17 2.25 2.28
CA THR A 138 0.62 3.60 2.08
C THR A 138 1.67 4.56 1.52
N GLU A 139 2.90 4.51 2.02
CA GLU A 139 4.01 5.34 1.54
C GLU A 139 4.43 4.94 0.11
N LEU A 140 4.47 3.64 -0.19
CA LEU A 140 4.76 3.13 -1.54
C LEU A 140 3.68 3.53 -2.54
N ALA A 141 2.40 3.44 -2.16
CA ALA A 141 1.29 3.93 -2.99
C ALA A 141 1.42 5.43 -3.29
N LEU A 142 1.68 6.25 -2.27
CA LEU A 142 1.90 7.69 -2.44
C LEU A 142 3.04 7.99 -3.39
N SER A 143 4.21 7.37 -3.22
CA SER A 143 5.38 7.60 -4.06
C SER A 143 5.11 7.21 -5.52
N SER A 144 4.37 6.11 -5.74
CA SER A 144 3.98 5.64 -7.07
C SER A 144 3.01 6.60 -7.74
N PHE A 145 1.97 7.06 -7.05
CA PHE A 145 1.04 8.06 -7.57
C PHE A 145 1.71 9.41 -7.84
N GLU A 146 2.66 9.84 -7.00
CA GLU A 146 3.47 11.04 -7.24
C GLU A 146 4.30 10.89 -8.51
N ALA A 147 4.85 9.70 -8.77
CA ALA A 147 5.59 9.41 -9.99
C ALA A 147 4.70 9.49 -11.24
N VAL A 148 3.43 9.00 -11.17
CA VAL A 148 2.45 9.16 -12.27
C VAL A 148 2.23 10.64 -12.57
N ILE A 149 1.95 11.45 -11.56
CA ILE A 149 1.66 12.88 -11.72
C ILE A 149 2.87 13.64 -12.29
N ARG A 150 4.07 13.30 -11.84
CA ARG A 150 5.31 13.94 -12.27
C ARG A 150 5.69 13.58 -13.71
N ARG A 151 5.57 12.28 -14.07
CA ARG A 151 6.00 11.78 -15.40
C ARG A 151 4.94 11.98 -16.48
N PHE A 152 3.66 11.90 -16.11
CA PHE A 152 2.54 11.91 -17.04
C PHE A 152 1.43 12.90 -16.61
N PRO A 153 1.75 14.20 -16.42
CA PRO A 153 0.84 15.17 -15.78
C PRO A 153 -0.48 15.38 -16.53
N GLY A 154 -0.52 15.13 -17.84
CA GLY A 154 -1.70 15.27 -18.70
C GLY A 154 -2.55 13.99 -18.82
N SER A 155 -2.14 12.86 -18.25
CA SER A 155 -2.90 11.62 -18.34
C SER A 155 -4.14 11.64 -17.45
N SER A 156 -5.18 10.86 -17.83
CA SER A 156 -6.34 10.61 -16.98
C SER A 156 -5.94 9.98 -15.64
N TYR A 157 -4.91 9.14 -15.66
CA TYR A 157 -4.36 8.47 -14.48
C TYR A 157 -3.72 9.44 -13.49
N ALA A 158 -3.11 10.55 -13.95
CA ALA A 158 -2.61 11.59 -13.06
C ALA A 158 -3.73 12.31 -12.29
N LYS A 159 -4.91 12.45 -12.89
CA LYS A 159 -6.08 13.03 -12.20
C LYS A 159 -6.57 12.11 -11.09
N ASP A 160 -6.72 10.83 -11.37
CA ASP A 160 -7.16 9.84 -10.37
C ASP A 160 -6.09 9.62 -9.28
N SER A 161 -4.80 9.60 -9.66
CA SER A 161 -3.69 9.55 -8.70
C SER A 161 -3.75 10.66 -7.67
N ARG A 162 -4.11 11.91 -8.06
CA ARG A 162 -4.27 13.02 -7.09
C ARG A 162 -5.35 12.73 -6.06
N LEU A 163 -6.46 12.13 -6.48
CA LEU A 163 -7.56 11.76 -5.59
C LEU A 163 -7.11 10.66 -4.62
N LYS A 164 -6.50 9.58 -5.13
CA LYS A 164 -6.02 8.47 -4.31
C LYS A 164 -4.91 8.89 -3.34
N MET A 165 -4.03 9.80 -3.75
CA MET A 165 -3.05 10.41 -2.85
C MET A 165 -3.71 11.17 -1.69
N GLY A 166 -4.82 11.86 -1.94
CA GLY A 166 -5.59 12.51 -0.88
C GLY A 166 -6.06 11.50 0.17
N LEU A 167 -6.64 10.38 -0.28
CA LEU A 167 -7.10 9.30 0.59
C LEU A 167 -5.94 8.61 1.35
N ALA A 168 -4.83 8.34 0.67
CA ALA A 168 -3.65 7.75 1.31
C ALA A 168 -3.03 8.69 2.37
N ARG A 169 -2.98 10.02 2.10
CA ARG A 169 -2.55 11.02 3.09
C ARG A 169 -3.49 11.11 4.28
N ASP A 170 -4.80 11.01 4.03
CA ASP A 170 -5.81 10.97 5.10
C ASP A 170 -5.60 9.75 6.01
N HIS A 171 -5.27 8.60 5.42
CA HIS A 171 -4.94 7.38 6.17
C HIS A 171 -3.68 7.55 7.04
N LEU A 172 -2.60 8.15 6.52
CA LEU A 172 -1.40 8.48 7.30
C LEU A 172 -1.69 9.48 8.42
N ALA A 173 -2.52 10.48 8.16
CA ALA A 173 -2.97 11.42 9.18
C ALA A 173 -3.74 10.70 10.30
N GLY A 174 -4.61 9.75 9.94
CA GLY A 174 -5.34 8.90 10.88
C GLY A 174 -4.41 8.12 11.81
N LYS A 175 -3.27 7.60 11.30
CA LYS A 175 -2.24 6.94 12.10
C LYS A 175 -1.64 7.87 13.15
N GLU A 176 -1.24 9.07 12.75
CA GLU A 176 -0.69 10.06 13.68
C GLU A 176 -1.72 10.48 14.74
N MET A 177 -3.01 10.60 14.33
CA MET A 177 -4.11 10.87 15.27
C MET A 177 -4.29 9.76 16.29
N GLU A 178 -4.26 8.49 15.87
CA GLU A 178 -4.39 7.35 16.77
C GLU A 178 -3.28 7.32 17.83
N ILE A 179 -2.03 7.48 17.39
CA ILE A 179 -0.87 7.56 18.29
C ILE A 179 -1.00 8.77 19.22
N GLY A 180 -1.40 9.93 18.68
CA GLY A 180 -1.60 11.15 19.46
C GLY A 180 -2.66 10.99 20.53
N ARG A 181 -3.83 10.42 20.22
CA ARG A 181 -4.89 10.11 21.18
C ARG A 181 -4.43 9.13 22.27
N THR A 182 -3.64 8.13 21.88
CA THR A 182 -3.06 7.18 22.83
C THR A 182 -2.14 7.87 23.82
N TYR A 183 -1.21 8.72 23.35
CA TYR A 183 -0.35 9.49 24.25
C TYR A 183 -1.15 10.47 25.14
N GLN A 184 -2.17 11.12 24.58
CA GLN A 184 -3.02 12.03 25.33
C GLN A 184 -3.78 11.29 26.45
N SER A 185 -4.29 10.09 26.19
CA SER A 185 -4.98 9.27 27.18
C SER A 185 -4.08 8.78 28.34
N LEU A 186 -2.77 8.78 28.10
CA LEU A 186 -1.73 8.45 29.09
C LEU A 186 -1.13 9.71 29.75
N ASP A 187 -1.73 10.88 29.57
CA ASP A 187 -1.26 12.20 30.05
C ASP A 187 0.15 12.59 29.53
N LEU A 188 0.63 11.94 28.46
CA LEU A 188 1.90 12.25 27.81
C LEU A 188 1.72 13.39 26.79
N TYR A 189 1.26 14.55 27.25
CA TYR A 189 0.83 15.67 26.40
C TYR A 189 1.89 16.17 25.42
N VAL A 190 3.17 16.21 25.81
CA VAL A 190 4.25 16.63 24.90
C VAL A 190 4.39 15.67 23.71
N ALA A 191 4.28 14.37 23.97
CA ALA A 191 4.31 13.36 22.90
C ALA A 191 3.07 13.43 22.01
N ALA A 192 1.89 13.64 22.63
CA ALA A 192 0.62 13.82 21.90
C ALA A 192 0.68 15.07 20.99
N ILE A 193 1.15 16.21 21.50
CA ILE A 193 1.32 17.45 20.73
C ILE A 193 2.19 17.19 19.50
N ASN A 194 3.30 16.48 19.61
CA ASN A 194 4.17 16.20 18.49
C ASN A 194 3.46 15.40 17.38
N ARG A 195 2.56 14.47 17.74
CA ARG A 195 1.77 13.69 16.78
C ARG A 195 0.70 14.55 16.13
N PHE A 196 -0.09 15.28 16.88
CA PHE A 196 -1.11 16.15 16.35
C PHE A 196 -0.53 17.28 15.47
N ARG A 197 0.64 17.80 15.83
CA ARG A 197 1.37 18.76 14.98
C ARG A 197 1.73 18.16 13.62
N GLN A 198 2.17 16.91 13.56
CA GLN A 198 2.45 16.26 12.28
C GLN A 198 1.22 16.24 11.37
N VAL A 199 0.03 16.01 11.92
CA VAL A 199 -1.22 16.08 11.14
C VAL A 199 -1.42 17.46 10.54
N VAL A 200 -1.29 18.50 11.35
CA VAL A 200 -1.49 19.89 10.92
C VAL A 200 -0.39 20.39 9.97
N GLU A 201 0.86 19.95 10.16
CA GLU A 201 2.00 20.40 9.36
C GLU A 201 2.12 19.65 8.02
N LYS A 202 1.92 18.32 8.01
CA LYS A 202 2.17 17.47 6.84
C LYS A 202 0.92 17.08 6.06
N TYR A 203 -0.25 17.05 6.73
CA TYR A 203 -1.49 16.54 6.16
C TYR A 203 -2.62 17.57 6.21
N GLN A 204 -2.33 18.81 5.81
CA GLN A 204 -3.23 19.98 5.92
C GLN A 204 -4.59 19.80 5.24
N THR A 205 -4.67 18.95 4.22
CA THR A 205 -5.91 18.66 3.48
C THR A 205 -6.69 17.45 4.04
N SER A 206 -6.18 16.84 5.12
CA SER A 206 -6.80 15.68 5.75
C SER A 206 -8.07 16.07 6.51
N SER A 207 -9.04 15.16 6.53
CA SER A 207 -10.25 15.25 7.34
C SER A 207 -9.96 15.28 8.86
N HIS A 208 -8.76 14.90 9.27
CA HIS A 208 -8.32 14.84 10.65
C HIS A 208 -7.82 16.18 11.22
N VAL A 209 -7.55 17.18 10.38
CA VAL A 209 -7.00 18.49 10.83
C VAL A 209 -7.87 19.18 11.87
N PRO A 210 -9.22 19.25 11.74
CA PRO A 210 -10.05 19.88 12.76
C PRO A 210 -9.92 19.21 14.14
N GLU A 211 -9.93 17.88 14.19
CA GLU A 211 -9.70 17.13 15.44
C GLU A 211 -8.29 17.39 15.99
N ALA A 212 -7.26 17.36 15.15
CA ALA A 212 -5.89 17.58 15.55
C ALA A 212 -5.69 18.95 16.22
N LEU A 213 -6.28 20.00 15.66
CA LEU A 213 -6.26 21.35 16.24
C LEU A 213 -6.99 21.40 17.59
N HIS A 214 -8.12 20.74 17.73
CA HIS A 214 -8.83 20.61 19.00
C HIS A 214 -7.96 19.90 20.06
N ARG A 215 -7.40 18.74 19.70
CA ARG A 215 -6.53 17.95 20.60
C ARG A 215 -5.25 18.69 20.98
N LEU A 216 -4.72 19.52 20.09
CA LEU A 216 -3.62 20.45 20.41
C LEU A 216 -4.05 21.45 21.47
N ALA A 217 -5.22 22.08 21.33
CA ALA A 217 -5.73 23.03 22.31
C ALA A 217 -5.89 22.36 23.70
N GLU A 218 -6.48 21.15 23.76
CA GLU A 218 -6.60 20.38 24.99
C GLU A 218 -5.22 20.10 25.63
N SER A 219 -4.28 19.59 24.83
CA SER A 219 -2.95 19.21 25.33
C SER A 219 -2.12 20.42 25.76
N TYR A 220 -2.22 21.56 25.07
CA TYR A 220 -1.57 22.80 25.46
C TYR A 220 -2.14 23.36 26.75
N LEU A 221 -3.47 23.32 26.96
CA LEU A 221 -4.09 23.73 28.21
C LEU A 221 -3.65 22.87 29.39
N ALA A 222 -3.57 21.55 29.19
CA ALA A 222 -3.10 20.62 30.22
C ALA A 222 -1.66 20.94 30.68
N LEU A 223 -0.83 21.50 29.80
CA LEU A 223 0.53 21.94 30.07
C LEU A 223 0.62 23.41 30.54
N GLY A 224 -0.51 24.13 30.61
CA GLY A 224 -0.52 25.55 30.94
C GLY A 224 -0.03 26.50 29.84
N LEU A 225 0.11 26.00 28.60
CA LEU A 225 0.54 26.77 27.44
C LEU A 225 -0.66 27.48 26.77
N THR A 226 -1.24 28.44 27.49
CA THR A 226 -2.51 29.07 27.11
C THR A 226 -2.46 29.79 25.77
N ALA A 227 -1.37 30.49 25.45
CA ALA A 227 -1.22 31.22 24.20
C ALA A 227 -1.23 30.26 22.95
N GLU A 228 -0.65 29.08 23.08
CA GLU A 228 -0.69 28.06 21.99
C GLU A 228 -2.08 27.42 21.90
N ALA A 229 -2.76 27.20 23.02
CA ALA A 229 -4.13 26.69 23.02
C ALA A 229 -5.12 27.68 22.35
N GLU A 230 -5.02 28.97 22.68
CA GLU A 230 -5.79 30.04 22.04
C GLU A 230 -5.52 30.12 20.55
N SER A 231 -4.25 29.97 20.13
CA SER A 231 -3.84 29.97 18.72
C SER A 231 -4.41 28.77 17.96
N ALA A 232 -4.36 27.56 18.54
CA ALA A 232 -4.93 26.36 17.91
C ALA A 232 -6.44 26.50 17.70
N ALA A 233 -7.16 26.99 18.69
CA ALA A 233 -8.60 27.23 18.59
C ALA A 233 -8.94 28.38 17.62
N ALA A 234 -8.10 29.42 17.52
CA ALA A 234 -8.28 30.51 16.55
C ALA A 234 -8.16 30.02 15.10
N VAL A 235 -7.13 29.20 14.82
CA VAL A 235 -6.94 28.56 13.50
C VAL A 235 -8.10 27.63 13.18
N LEU A 236 -8.56 26.83 14.16
CA LEU A 236 -9.71 25.95 14.00
C LEU A 236 -10.99 26.76 13.70
N GLY A 237 -11.22 27.84 14.39
CA GLY A 237 -12.38 28.71 14.17
C GLY A 237 -12.36 29.42 12.81
N HIS A 238 -11.17 29.85 12.38
CA HIS A 238 -11.01 30.52 11.08
C HIS A 238 -11.27 29.58 9.90
N ASN A 239 -10.69 28.38 9.93
CA ASN A 239 -10.72 27.45 8.79
C ASN A 239 -11.89 26.44 8.86
N PHE A 240 -12.36 26.12 10.06
CA PHE A 240 -13.35 25.06 10.32
C PHE A 240 -14.43 25.48 11.31
N GLY A 241 -14.85 26.75 11.25
CA GLY A 241 -15.78 27.37 12.23
C GLY A 241 -17.15 26.70 12.34
N GLY A 242 -17.54 25.89 11.33
CA GLY A 242 -18.79 25.10 11.38
C GLY A 242 -18.63 23.67 11.91
N SER A 243 -17.46 23.30 12.41
CA SER A 243 -17.19 21.95 12.90
C SER A 243 -17.53 21.79 14.39
N ASN A 244 -18.01 20.61 14.78
CA ASN A 244 -18.20 20.27 16.22
C ASN A 244 -16.91 20.40 17.04
N TRP A 245 -15.75 20.25 16.39
CA TRP A 245 -14.45 20.40 17.02
C TRP A 245 -14.19 21.87 17.43
N TYR A 246 -14.64 22.84 16.62
CA TYR A 246 -14.54 24.24 16.99
C TYR A 246 -15.44 24.56 18.19
N ASP A 247 -16.68 24.10 18.17
CA ASP A 247 -17.60 24.32 19.30
C ASP A 247 -17.02 23.76 20.61
N SER A 248 -16.42 22.56 20.55
CA SER A 248 -15.76 21.93 21.69
C SER A 248 -14.56 22.74 22.19
N SER A 249 -13.71 23.22 21.26
CA SER A 249 -12.54 24.05 21.60
C SER A 249 -12.94 25.38 22.21
N TYR A 250 -13.97 26.04 21.66
CA TYR A 250 -14.48 27.29 22.18
C TYR A 250 -15.02 27.15 23.61
N GLN A 251 -15.81 26.10 23.86
CA GLN A 251 -16.31 25.80 25.21
C GLN A 251 -15.17 25.48 26.18
N LEU A 252 -14.14 24.75 25.75
CA LEU A 252 -12.99 24.42 26.54
C LEU A 252 -12.22 25.68 26.99
N LEU A 253 -11.94 26.61 26.07
CA LEU A 253 -11.27 27.87 26.34
C LEU A 253 -12.10 28.76 27.29
N ARG A 254 -13.40 28.88 27.08
CA ARG A 254 -14.30 29.66 27.93
C ARG A 254 -14.31 29.19 29.40
N LYS A 255 -14.25 27.86 29.62
CA LYS A 255 -14.14 27.31 30.97
C LYS A 255 -12.84 27.76 31.67
N SER A 256 -11.80 28.05 30.90
CA SER A 256 -10.52 28.54 31.38
C SER A 256 -10.42 30.09 31.38
N SER A 257 -11.52 30.79 31.08
CA SER A 257 -11.56 32.26 30.92
C SER A 257 -10.65 32.78 29.80
N LEU A 258 -10.48 32.02 28.76
CA LEU A 258 -9.66 32.29 27.55
C LEU A 258 -10.55 32.48 26.33
N GLU A 259 -10.00 33.11 25.28
CA GLU A 259 -10.67 33.29 23.99
C GLU A 259 -9.74 32.89 22.84
N PRO A 260 -10.29 32.38 21.71
CA PRO A 260 -9.51 32.06 20.51
C PRO A 260 -8.78 33.32 20.01
N ARG A 261 -7.45 33.30 19.99
CA ARG A 261 -6.63 34.40 19.47
C ARG A 261 -5.31 33.87 18.93
N LEU A 262 -5.04 34.11 17.65
CA LEU A 262 -3.79 33.70 17.01
C LEU A 262 -2.64 34.62 17.48
N SER A 263 -1.65 34.02 18.13
CA SER A 263 -0.41 34.72 18.52
C SER A 263 0.57 34.75 17.33
N ASN A 264 1.17 35.89 17.04
CA ASN A 264 2.22 36.03 16.04
C ASN A 264 3.49 35.19 16.36
N GLN A 265 3.65 34.77 17.59
CA GLN A 265 4.77 33.93 18.05
C GLN A 265 4.46 32.44 17.94
N SER A 266 3.18 32.07 17.75
CA SER A 266 2.80 30.67 17.56
C SER A 266 3.36 30.12 16.25
N TRP A 267 3.75 28.86 16.28
CA TRP A 267 4.17 28.13 15.08
C TRP A 267 3.04 28.04 14.04
N LEU A 268 1.79 28.06 14.49
CA LEU A 268 0.59 28.04 13.62
C LEU A 268 0.49 29.27 12.73
N SER A 269 0.94 30.44 13.18
CA SER A 269 0.91 31.67 12.38
C SER A 269 1.81 31.63 11.15
N ARG A 270 2.65 30.60 11.01
CA ARG A 270 3.49 30.36 9.84
C ARG A 270 2.86 29.40 8.83
N LEU A 271 1.80 28.72 9.22
CA LEU A 271 1.11 27.74 8.36
C LEU A 271 -0.23 28.27 7.84
N PHE A 272 -0.85 29.15 8.58
CA PHE A 272 -2.15 29.75 8.34
C PHE A 272 -2.02 31.29 8.46
#